data_52dcf2b1a08f6f5c381f34586e1d517c
#
_entry.id   52dcf2b1a08f6f5c381f34586e1d517c
#
_cell.length_a   1.000
_cell.length_b   1.000
_cell.length_c   1.000
_cell.angle_alpha   90.00
_cell.angle_beta   90.00
_cell.angle_gamma   90.00
#
_symmetry.space_group_name_H-M   'P 1'
#
loop_
_entity.id
_entity.type
_entity.pdbx_description
1 polymer ?
#
loop_
_entity_poly.entity_id
_entity_poly.type
_entity_poly.pdbx_seq_one_letter_code
_entity_poly.pdbx_strand_id
1 'polypeptide(L)'
;MSYGLTPYDKKRYRDSKRRRRQAAKAEKTGRILPFSTAKRRIVIAVTVVILVAGLSVGGYFAYNAFADKGDTKSVQQIEQEQREELLRVVNTANPLPADYVPKLKSYGNFKVNSLAENNLQNFCNKAKESGVEIKLVSSYVSFDEQEKLYNEKLAEFLANPEYTEVRAQAAAQKLVPKGGCSEAQTGLLIGFDVSNKKTSAFIERECINYGFVQRYPKDKEDVTKISENKTLYRYVGIENAKKMRSFNMCLEEYSEYVSLQKNQE
;
A
#
# COMPACT_ATOMS: atom_id res chain seq x y z
N MET A 1 3.83 4.16 35.64
CA MET A 1 4.61 5.21 34.95
C MET A 1 4.05 5.36 33.53
N SER A 2 3.40 6.50 33.28
CA SER A 2 2.82 6.77 31.94
C SER A 2 3.95 7.18 30.99
N TYR A 3 4.26 6.33 30.02
CA TYR A 3 5.17 6.69 28.93
C TYR A 3 4.45 7.66 27.98
N GLY A 4 4.50 8.94 28.31
CA GLY A 4 4.01 10.00 27.43
C GLY A 4 4.87 10.07 26.18
N LEU A 5 4.22 10.29 25.02
CA LEU A 5 4.87 10.57 23.75
C LEU A 5 5.97 11.63 23.92
N THR A 6 7.14 11.40 23.33
CA THR A 6 8.26 12.34 23.37
C THR A 6 7.85 13.68 22.70
N PRO A 7 8.53 14.79 23.04
CA PRO A 7 8.27 16.10 22.39
C PRO A 7 8.40 16.02 20.86
N TYR A 8 9.29 15.17 20.36
CA TYR A 8 9.50 14.90 18.92
C TYR A 8 8.29 14.22 18.30
N ASP A 9 7.77 13.16 18.95
CA ASP A 9 6.59 12.41 18.46
C ASP A 9 5.34 13.28 18.48
N LYS A 10 5.18 14.14 19.52
CA LYS A 10 4.07 15.12 19.60
C LYS A 10 4.13 16.16 18.50
N LYS A 11 5.34 16.62 18.10
CA LYS A 11 5.52 17.55 16.99
C LYS A 11 5.17 16.89 15.66
N ARG A 12 5.73 15.71 15.39
CA ARG A 12 5.48 14.90 14.17
C ARG A 12 3.99 14.58 14.01
N TYR A 13 3.32 14.18 15.09
CA TYR A 13 1.88 13.92 15.10
C TYR A 13 1.05 15.18 14.77
N ARG A 14 1.39 16.35 15.39
CA ARG A 14 0.70 17.62 15.10
C ARG A 14 0.87 18.06 13.65
N ASP A 15 2.06 17.94 13.10
CA ASP A 15 2.35 18.33 11.72
C ASP A 15 1.61 17.42 10.72
N SER A 16 1.55 16.11 10.96
CA SER A 16 0.79 15.16 10.14
C SER A 16 -0.73 15.47 10.18
N LYS A 17 -1.27 15.75 11.38
CA LYS A 17 -2.69 16.11 11.56
C LYS A 17 -3.05 17.42 10.86
N ARG A 18 -2.14 18.41 10.88
CA ARG A 18 -2.32 19.70 10.18
C ARG A 18 -2.36 19.51 8.66
N ARG A 19 -1.43 18.74 8.09
CA ARG A 19 -1.39 18.42 6.64
C ARG A 19 -2.64 17.68 6.19
N ARG A 20 -3.11 16.69 6.96
CA ARG A 20 -4.35 15.95 6.66
C ARG A 20 -5.60 16.82 6.73
N ARG A 21 -5.70 17.75 7.71
CA ARG A 21 -6.81 18.70 7.77
C ARG A 21 -6.80 19.65 6.57
N GLN A 22 -5.63 20.06 6.09
CA GLN A 22 -5.51 20.88 4.87
C GLN A 22 -5.94 20.09 3.63
N ALA A 23 -5.55 18.82 3.51
CA ALA A 23 -5.96 17.93 2.42
C ALA A 23 -7.48 17.69 2.43
N ALA A 24 -8.05 17.34 3.58
CA ALA A 24 -9.50 17.14 3.73
C ALA A 24 -10.33 18.43 3.49
N LYS A 25 -9.77 19.60 3.85
CA LYS A 25 -10.41 20.89 3.55
C LYS A 25 -10.37 21.21 2.05
N ALA A 26 -9.28 20.85 1.35
CA ALA A 26 -9.17 21.01 -0.09
C ALA A 26 -10.14 20.08 -0.85
N GLU A 27 -10.31 18.84 -0.38
CA GLU A 27 -11.27 17.88 -0.91
C GLU A 27 -12.73 18.37 -0.76
N LYS A 28 -13.09 18.91 0.42
CA LYS A 28 -14.45 19.46 0.66
C LYS A 28 -14.77 20.72 -0.14
N THR A 29 -13.77 21.50 -0.53
CA THR A 29 -13.98 22.76 -1.28
C THR A 29 -13.96 22.56 -2.79
N GLY A 30 -13.82 21.31 -3.28
CA GLY A 30 -13.67 21.03 -4.72
C GLY A 30 -12.43 21.68 -5.34
N ARG A 31 -11.56 22.28 -4.54
CA ARG A 31 -10.26 22.75 -5.01
C ARG A 31 -9.39 21.54 -5.18
N ILE A 32 -9.22 21.13 -6.44
CA ILE A 32 -8.16 20.21 -6.82
C ILE A 32 -6.87 20.81 -6.24
N LEU A 33 -6.26 20.09 -5.28
CA LEU A 33 -4.92 20.47 -4.80
C LEU A 33 -4.07 20.66 -6.05
N PRO A 34 -3.36 21.78 -6.20
CA PRO A 34 -2.55 21.98 -7.38
C PRO A 34 -1.61 20.78 -7.44
N PHE A 35 -1.80 19.94 -8.45
CA PHE A 35 -0.80 18.93 -8.79
C PHE A 35 0.55 19.62 -8.70
N SER A 36 1.53 18.97 -8.05
CA SER A 36 2.90 19.51 -8.10
C SER A 36 3.15 19.90 -9.55
N THR A 37 3.72 21.06 -9.77
CA THR A 37 3.97 21.63 -11.11
C THR A 37 4.52 20.60 -12.10
N ALA A 38 5.25 19.58 -11.61
CA ALA A 38 5.73 18.44 -12.36
C ALA A 38 4.61 17.55 -12.98
N LYS A 39 3.56 17.21 -12.24
CA LYS A 39 2.47 16.33 -12.75
C LYS A 39 1.60 17.02 -13.81
N ARG A 40 1.35 18.32 -13.65
CA ARG A 40 0.65 19.12 -14.65
C ARG A 40 1.47 19.21 -15.94
N ARG A 41 2.80 19.28 -15.83
CA ARG A 41 3.73 19.32 -16.96
C ARG A 41 3.80 18.00 -17.73
N ILE A 42 3.70 16.85 -17.05
CA ILE A 42 3.66 15.52 -17.71
C ILE A 42 2.42 15.38 -18.59
N VAL A 43 1.25 15.76 -18.08
CA VAL A 43 0.00 15.70 -18.87
C VAL A 43 0.08 16.63 -20.08
N ILE A 44 0.59 17.85 -19.90
CA ILE A 44 0.78 18.82 -20.99
C ILE A 44 1.81 18.31 -22.01
N ALA A 45 2.92 17.71 -21.55
CA ALA A 45 3.94 17.18 -22.45
C ALA A 45 3.43 16.02 -23.32
N VAL A 46 2.63 15.11 -22.75
CA VAL A 46 2.01 14.00 -23.51
C VAL A 46 1.00 14.50 -24.52
N THR A 47 0.19 15.51 -24.19
CA THR A 47 -0.80 16.08 -25.10
C THR A 47 -0.14 16.86 -26.24
N VAL A 48 0.96 17.55 -25.98
CA VAL A 48 1.72 18.32 -26.98
C VAL A 48 2.46 17.41 -27.97
N VAL A 49 3.00 16.26 -27.52
CA VAL A 49 3.66 15.29 -28.42
C VAL A 49 2.70 14.72 -29.46
N ILE A 50 1.42 14.53 -29.09
CA ILE A 50 0.39 14.05 -30.03
C ILE A 50 0.00 15.13 -31.07
N LEU A 51 0.11 16.41 -30.71
CA LEU A 51 -0.23 17.54 -31.63
C LEU A 51 0.93 17.96 -32.55
N VAL A 52 2.17 17.60 -32.22
CA VAL A 52 3.38 18.09 -32.94
C VAL A 52 3.86 17.15 -34.04
N ALA A 53 3.27 15.96 -34.22
CA ALA A 53 3.61 15.09 -35.35
C ALA A 53 3.33 15.70 -36.73
N GLY A 54 2.84 16.95 -36.79
CA GLY A 54 2.52 17.70 -38.03
C GLY A 54 3.17 19.07 -38.17
N LEU A 55 4.04 19.51 -37.26
CA LEU A 55 4.62 20.86 -37.32
C LEU A 55 6.13 20.85 -37.55
N SER A 56 6.56 21.70 -38.49
CA SER A 56 7.91 21.90 -39.01
C SER A 56 8.98 22.24 -37.92
N VAL A 57 10.25 22.13 -38.31
CA VAL A 57 11.47 22.37 -37.52
C VAL A 57 11.44 23.57 -36.54
N GLY A 58 10.67 24.62 -36.83
CA GLY A 58 10.46 25.77 -35.94
C GLY A 58 9.73 25.43 -34.63
N GLY A 59 8.81 24.45 -34.64
CA GLY A 59 8.12 23.97 -33.42
C GLY A 59 9.03 23.20 -32.47
N TYR A 60 10.01 22.50 -33.00
CA TYR A 60 10.98 21.75 -32.21
C TYR A 60 11.91 22.67 -31.36
N PHE A 61 12.34 23.79 -31.93
CA PHE A 61 13.16 24.77 -31.20
C PHE A 61 12.38 25.54 -30.13
N ALA A 62 11.12 25.90 -30.42
CA ALA A 62 10.25 26.51 -29.42
C ALA A 62 9.92 25.54 -28.28
N TYR A 63 9.70 24.27 -28.59
CA TYR A 63 9.48 23.21 -27.59
C TYR A 63 10.68 23.06 -26.64
N ASN A 64 11.92 23.02 -27.17
CA ASN A 64 13.13 22.90 -26.35
C ASN A 64 13.45 24.17 -25.55
N ALA A 65 13.01 25.35 -25.98
CA ALA A 65 13.19 26.59 -25.22
C ALA A 65 12.16 26.74 -24.08
N PHE A 66 10.99 26.09 -24.19
CA PHE A 66 9.92 26.10 -23.19
C PHE A 66 9.89 24.81 -22.33
N ALA A 67 10.63 23.77 -22.68
CA ALA A 67 10.86 22.59 -21.86
C ALA A 67 11.78 22.95 -20.71
N ASP A 68 11.22 23.56 -19.69
CA ASP A 68 11.88 23.78 -18.41
C ASP A 68 12.37 22.43 -17.86
N LYS A 69 13.63 22.37 -17.41
CA LYS A 69 14.30 21.17 -16.91
C LYS A 69 13.78 20.77 -15.52
N GLY A 70 12.47 20.70 -15.36
CA GLY A 70 11.83 20.26 -14.11
C GLY A 70 11.46 18.79 -14.20
N ASP A 71 12.12 17.95 -13.43
CA ASP A 71 11.78 16.61 -12.93
C ASP A 71 10.75 15.78 -13.72
N THR A 72 10.96 15.59 -15.00
CA THR A 72 10.26 14.52 -15.74
C THR A 72 10.94 13.21 -15.42
N LYS A 73 10.43 12.46 -14.43
CA LYS A 73 10.94 11.13 -14.10
C LYS A 73 11.00 10.28 -15.37
N SER A 74 12.13 9.66 -15.62
CA SER A 74 12.27 8.72 -16.72
C SER A 74 11.32 7.52 -16.51
N VAL A 75 10.95 6.83 -17.59
CA VAL A 75 10.14 5.60 -17.48
C VAL A 75 10.77 4.61 -16.53
N GLN A 76 12.10 4.47 -16.56
CA GLN A 76 12.86 3.60 -15.68
C GLN A 76 12.72 3.98 -14.20
N GLN A 77 12.74 5.28 -13.87
CA GLN A 77 12.53 5.74 -12.50
C GLN A 77 11.11 5.45 -12.01
N ILE A 78 10.11 5.62 -12.88
CA ILE A 78 8.71 5.29 -12.54
C ILE A 78 8.54 3.80 -12.29
N GLU A 79 9.12 2.95 -13.13
CA GLU A 79 9.08 1.49 -12.96
C GLU A 79 9.81 1.05 -11.69
N GLN A 80 10.95 1.67 -11.38
CA GLN A 80 11.67 1.39 -10.15
C GLN A 80 10.87 1.78 -8.91
N GLU A 81 10.27 2.96 -8.87
CA GLU A 81 9.41 3.40 -7.78
C GLU A 81 8.20 2.47 -7.57
N GLN A 82 7.58 2.03 -8.67
CA GLN A 82 6.49 1.06 -8.61
C GLN A 82 6.95 -0.29 -8.03
N ARG A 83 8.12 -0.77 -8.45
CA ARG A 83 8.71 -2.01 -7.94
C ARG A 83 9.03 -1.92 -6.45
N GLU A 84 9.58 -0.80 -6.01
CA GLU A 84 9.86 -0.54 -4.60
C GLU A 84 8.58 -0.45 -3.76
N GLU A 85 7.53 0.16 -4.30
CA GLU A 85 6.22 0.22 -3.63
C GLU A 85 5.58 -1.16 -3.49
N LEU A 86 5.66 -2.01 -4.52
CA LEU A 86 5.11 -3.37 -4.50
C LEU A 86 5.80 -4.25 -3.45
N LEU A 87 7.10 -4.10 -3.24
CA LEU A 87 7.89 -4.90 -2.30
C LEU A 87 8.17 -4.20 -0.96
N ARG A 88 7.57 -3.03 -0.73
CA ARG A 88 7.71 -2.29 0.51
C ARG A 88 7.16 -3.10 1.70
N VAL A 89 8.03 -3.46 2.61
CA VAL A 89 7.66 -4.04 3.91
C VAL A 89 7.32 -2.91 4.88
N VAL A 90 6.15 -2.97 5.48
CA VAL A 90 5.68 -2.01 6.48
C VAL A 90 5.44 -2.71 7.79
N ASN A 91 6.22 -2.35 8.80
CA ASN A 91 6.14 -2.92 10.15
C ASN A 91 6.72 -1.92 11.16
N THR A 92 6.90 -2.36 12.40
CA THR A 92 7.46 -1.53 13.48
C THR A 92 8.90 -1.08 13.19
N ALA A 93 9.70 -1.90 12.50
CA ALA A 93 11.07 -1.56 12.12
C ALA A 93 11.11 -0.61 10.90
N ASN A 94 10.15 -0.73 10.00
CA ASN A 94 10.05 0.03 8.76
C ASN A 94 8.69 0.77 8.69
N PRO A 95 8.47 1.79 9.54
CA PRO A 95 7.20 2.51 9.55
C PRO A 95 7.06 3.43 8.33
N LEU A 96 5.85 3.55 7.83
CA LEU A 96 5.50 4.56 6.83
C LEU A 96 5.68 5.97 7.39
N PRO A 97 6.13 6.94 6.58
CA PRO A 97 6.10 8.34 6.95
C PRO A 97 4.68 8.79 7.35
N ALA A 98 4.58 9.70 8.30
CA ALA A 98 3.26 10.16 8.80
C ALA A 98 2.40 10.85 7.73
N ASP A 99 3.02 11.36 6.68
CA ASP A 99 2.39 12.01 5.53
C ASP A 99 2.30 11.10 4.29
N TYR A 100 2.60 9.80 4.46
CA TYR A 100 2.46 8.85 3.37
C TYR A 100 0.99 8.70 2.96
N VAL A 101 0.71 8.93 1.69
CA VAL A 101 -0.59 8.71 1.06
C VAL A 101 -0.38 8.01 -0.28
N PRO A 102 -0.81 6.75 -0.46
CA PRO A 102 -0.69 6.04 -1.72
C PRO A 102 -1.65 6.60 -2.77
N LYS A 103 -1.40 6.28 -4.05
CA LYS A 103 -2.38 6.54 -5.11
C LYS A 103 -3.50 5.52 -4.99
N LEU A 104 -4.69 5.99 -4.61
CA LEU A 104 -5.85 5.16 -4.39
C LEU A 104 -6.85 5.28 -5.54
N LYS A 105 -7.51 4.14 -5.84
CA LYS A 105 -8.71 4.05 -6.67
C LYS A 105 -9.85 3.44 -5.89
N SER A 106 -11.07 3.83 -6.24
CA SER A 106 -12.28 3.24 -5.65
C SER A 106 -12.56 1.88 -6.27
N TYR A 107 -12.85 0.89 -5.43
CA TYR A 107 -13.28 -0.44 -5.81
C TYR A 107 -14.52 -0.81 -4.98
N GLY A 108 -15.70 -0.58 -5.53
CA GLY A 108 -16.94 -0.62 -4.75
C GLY A 108 -16.89 0.37 -3.58
N ASN A 109 -17.12 -0.12 -2.36
CA ASN A 109 -17.05 0.67 -1.13
C ASN A 109 -15.63 0.78 -0.56
N PHE A 110 -14.64 0.17 -1.20
CA PHE A 110 -13.25 0.13 -0.75
C PHE A 110 -12.36 1.07 -1.56
N LYS A 111 -11.21 1.42 -0.98
CA LYS A 111 -10.14 2.11 -1.67
C LYS A 111 -8.95 1.17 -1.75
N VAL A 112 -8.37 1.01 -2.94
CA VAL A 112 -7.22 0.15 -3.19
C VAL A 112 -6.11 0.95 -3.88
N ASN A 113 -4.87 0.51 -3.74
CA ASN A 113 -3.76 1.12 -4.47
C ASN A 113 -3.97 0.96 -5.98
N SER A 114 -3.72 2.01 -6.74
CA SER A 114 -3.88 2.01 -8.20
C SER A 114 -3.06 0.93 -8.92
N LEU A 115 -1.97 0.45 -8.31
CA LEU A 115 -1.15 -0.65 -8.84
C LEU A 115 -1.88 -2.01 -8.79
N ALA A 116 -2.75 -2.20 -7.81
CA ALA A 116 -3.47 -3.46 -7.58
C ALA A 116 -4.81 -3.53 -8.32
N GLU A 117 -5.43 -2.40 -8.62
CA GLU A 117 -6.84 -2.31 -9.03
C GLU A 117 -7.18 -3.18 -10.24
N ASN A 118 -6.43 -3.08 -11.32
CA ASN A 118 -6.71 -3.85 -12.54
C ASN A 118 -6.60 -5.37 -12.31
N ASN A 119 -5.58 -5.80 -11.58
CA ASN A 119 -5.38 -7.23 -11.28
C ASN A 119 -6.42 -7.75 -10.28
N LEU A 120 -6.86 -6.92 -9.34
CA LEU A 120 -7.97 -7.25 -8.45
C LEU A 120 -9.27 -7.46 -9.23
N GLN A 121 -9.56 -6.55 -10.16
CA GLN A 121 -10.74 -6.68 -11.03
C GLN A 121 -10.70 -7.96 -11.86
N ASN A 122 -9.55 -8.27 -12.47
CA ASN A 122 -9.36 -9.48 -13.26
C ASN A 122 -9.50 -10.74 -12.40
N PHE A 123 -8.98 -10.72 -11.17
CA PHE A 123 -9.11 -11.82 -10.23
C PHE A 123 -10.57 -12.09 -9.85
N CYS A 124 -11.33 -11.04 -9.51
CA CYS A 124 -12.75 -11.15 -9.19
C CYS A 124 -13.59 -11.60 -10.41
N ASN A 125 -13.25 -11.15 -11.62
CA ASN A 125 -13.92 -11.60 -12.84
C ASN A 125 -13.67 -13.09 -13.09
N LYS A 126 -12.42 -13.55 -12.92
CA LYS A 126 -12.08 -14.97 -13.06
C LYS A 126 -12.81 -15.86 -12.04
N ALA A 127 -12.96 -15.36 -10.82
CA ALA A 127 -13.74 -16.07 -9.81
C ALA A 127 -15.21 -16.24 -10.26
N LYS A 128 -15.84 -15.15 -10.72
CA LYS A 128 -17.23 -15.19 -11.24
C LYS A 128 -17.39 -16.17 -12.40
N GLU A 129 -16.45 -16.17 -13.36
CA GLU A 129 -16.42 -17.15 -14.46
C GLU A 129 -16.35 -18.59 -13.95
N SER A 130 -15.68 -18.81 -12.81
CA SER A 130 -15.54 -20.12 -12.16
C SER A 130 -16.71 -20.44 -11.20
N GLY A 131 -17.77 -19.63 -11.17
CA GLY A 131 -18.92 -19.79 -10.27
C GLY A 131 -18.55 -19.58 -8.80
N VAL A 132 -17.61 -18.67 -8.54
CA VAL A 132 -17.17 -18.25 -7.20
C VAL A 132 -17.33 -16.74 -7.07
N GLU A 133 -17.86 -16.27 -5.95
CA GLU A 133 -17.92 -14.85 -5.63
C GLU A 133 -16.84 -14.51 -4.60
N ILE A 134 -15.92 -13.60 -4.98
CA ILE A 134 -14.94 -13.01 -4.04
C ILE A 134 -15.54 -11.72 -3.49
N LYS A 135 -15.59 -11.61 -2.16
CA LYS A 135 -16.00 -10.41 -1.44
C LYS A 135 -14.81 -9.84 -0.70
N LEU A 136 -14.61 -8.53 -0.84
CA LEU A 136 -13.64 -7.79 -0.03
C LEU A 136 -14.23 -7.52 1.34
N VAL A 137 -13.41 -7.69 2.39
CA VAL A 137 -13.80 -7.37 3.78
C VAL A 137 -12.94 -6.26 4.37
N SER A 138 -11.77 -6.00 3.80
CA SER A 138 -10.90 -4.88 4.18
C SER A 138 -9.99 -4.45 3.03
N SER A 139 -9.48 -3.23 3.10
CA SER A 139 -8.52 -2.68 2.16
C SER A 139 -7.75 -1.52 2.79
N TYR A 140 -7.56 -0.42 2.08
CA TYR A 140 -6.86 0.77 2.60
C TYR A 140 -7.50 1.29 3.88
N VAL A 141 -6.64 1.56 4.87
CA VAL A 141 -6.96 2.22 6.14
C VAL A 141 -6.06 3.45 6.29
N SER A 142 -6.62 4.57 6.69
CA SER A 142 -5.82 5.77 6.97
C SER A 142 -5.00 5.62 8.25
N PHE A 143 -4.02 6.51 8.45
CA PHE A 143 -3.23 6.47 9.67
C PHE A 143 -4.11 6.64 10.93
N ASP A 144 -5.04 7.60 10.91
CA ASP A 144 -5.89 7.89 12.06
C ASP A 144 -6.85 6.72 12.36
N GLU A 145 -7.39 6.07 11.32
CA GLU A 145 -8.22 4.87 11.47
C GLU A 145 -7.40 3.69 12.01
N GLN A 146 -6.16 3.50 11.55
CA GLN A 146 -5.28 2.44 12.04
C GLN A 146 -4.90 2.67 13.51
N GLU A 147 -4.60 3.91 13.91
CA GLU A 147 -4.36 4.25 15.31
C GLU A 147 -5.59 3.96 16.18
N LYS A 148 -6.78 4.27 15.69
CA LYS A 148 -8.03 3.96 16.38
C LYS A 148 -8.21 2.46 16.58
N LEU A 149 -8.04 1.65 15.51
CA LEU A 149 -8.14 0.19 15.57
C LEU A 149 -7.13 -0.40 16.57
N TYR A 150 -5.89 0.11 16.56
CA TYR A 150 -4.88 -0.33 17.51
C TYR A 150 -5.28 0.00 18.97
N ASN A 151 -5.76 1.22 19.22
CA ASN A 151 -6.14 1.66 20.56
C ASN A 151 -7.36 0.89 21.09
N GLU A 152 -8.33 0.58 20.22
CA GLU A 152 -9.47 -0.28 20.57
C GLU A 152 -8.98 -1.67 20.93
N LYS A 153 -8.09 -2.28 20.16
CA LYS A 153 -7.53 -3.60 20.45
C LYS A 153 -6.69 -3.61 21.73
N LEU A 154 -5.92 -2.56 21.96
CA LEU A 154 -5.15 -2.40 23.22
C LEU A 154 -6.07 -2.32 24.44
N ALA A 155 -7.17 -1.55 24.33
CA ALA A 155 -8.16 -1.43 25.40
C ALA A 155 -8.82 -2.78 25.74
N GLU A 156 -9.10 -3.62 24.74
CA GLU A 156 -9.61 -4.98 24.96
C GLU A 156 -8.65 -5.83 25.84
N PHE A 157 -7.34 -5.78 25.55
CA PHE A 157 -6.35 -6.50 26.35
C PHE A 157 -6.18 -5.91 27.75
N LEU A 158 -6.20 -4.57 27.88
CA LEU A 158 -6.08 -3.90 29.17
C LEU A 158 -7.28 -4.12 30.09
N ALA A 159 -8.44 -4.46 29.53
CA ALA A 159 -9.62 -4.84 30.30
C ALA A 159 -9.47 -6.21 31.00
N ASN A 160 -8.53 -7.04 30.56
CA ASN A 160 -8.23 -8.31 31.19
C ASN A 160 -7.10 -8.13 32.23
N PRO A 161 -7.34 -8.38 33.54
CA PRO A 161 -6.36 -8.17 34.62
C PRO A 161 -5.12 -9.06 34.52
N GLU A 162 -5.10 -10.09 33.68
CA GLU A 162 -3.93 -10.93 33.44
C GLU A 162 -2.85 -10.23 32.58
N TYR A 163 -3.22 -9.14 31.91
CA TYR A 163 -2.31 -8.39 31.06
C TYR A 163 -1.73 -7.18 31.81
N THR A 164 -0.42 -7.11 31.90
CA THR A 164 0.25 -5.85 32.18
C THR A 164 0.22 -4.97 30.93
N GLU A 165 0.39 -3.65 31.08
CA GLU A 165 0.42 -2.71 29.96
C GLU A 165 1.38 -3.16 28.85
N VAL A 166 2.60 -3.60 29.20
CA VAL A 166 3.61 -4.08 28.25
C VAL A 166 3.14 -5.33 27.49
N ARG A 167 2.51 -6.28 28.19
CA ARG A 167 1.96 -7.49 27.56
C ARG A 167 0.77 -7.19 26.68
N ALA A 168 -0.12 -6.29 27.10
CA ALA A 168 -1.26 -5.84 26.33
C ALA A 168 -0.81 -5.17 25.03
N GLN A 169 0.17 -4.27 25.10
CA GLN A 169 0.74 -3.62 23.92
C GLN A 169 1.36 -4.63 22.95
N ALA A 170 2.14 -5.58 23.44
CA ALA A 170 2.75 -6.62 22.62
C ALA A 170 1.69 -7.54 21.96
N ALA A 171 0.65 -7.91 22.69
CA ALA A 171 -0.45 -8.73 22.17
C ALA A 171 -1.29 -7.97 21.13
N ALA A 172 -1.64 -6.72 21.41
CA ALA A 172 -2.37 -5.88 20.48
C ALA A 172 -1.60 -5.67 19.16
N GLN A 173 -0.29 -5.38 19.26
CA GLN A 173 0.60 -5.16 18.10
C GLN A 173 0.69 -6.37 17.17
N LYS A 174 0.60 -7.58 17.70
CA LYS A 174 0.60 -8.83 16.89
C LYS A 174 -0.68 -9.00 16.07
N LEU A 175 -1.80 -8.43 16.51
CA LEU A 175 -3.10 -8.56 15.85
C LEU A 175 -3.42 -7.33 15.01
N VAL A 176 -3.15 -6.15 15.55
CA VAL A 176 -3.44 -4.86 14.92
C VAL A 176 -2.22 -3.95 15.08
N PRO A 177 -1.40 -3.79 14.05
CA PRO A 177 -0.26 -2.88 14.08
C PRO A 177 -0.69 -1.42 14.34
N LYS A 178 0.20 -0.64 14.94
CA LYS A 178 0.01 0.81 15.14
C LYS A 178 -0.06 1.56 13.80
N GLY A 179 -0.59 2.78 13.85
CA GLY A 179 -0.52 3.70 12.72
C GLY A 179 0.92 3.95 12.26
N GLY A 180 1.14 3.91 10.96
CA GLY A 180 2.46 3.91 10.34
C GLY A 180 3.10 2.53 10.22
N CYS A 181 2.64 1.53 10.99
CA CYS A 181 3.22 0.19 11.02
C CYS A 181 2.35 -0.87 10.33
N SER A 182 1.24 -0.46 9.71
CA SER A 182 0.30 -1.36 9.03
C SER A 182 0.42 -1.27 7.52
N GLU A 183 0.53 -2.41 6.85
CA GLU A 183 0.50 -2.48 5.38
C GLU A 183 -0.85 -2.09 4.77
N ALA A 184 -1.94 -2.12 5.54
CA ALA A 184 -3.23 -1.62 5.09
C ALA A 184 -3.15 -0.16 4.61
N GLN A 185 -2.23 0.62 5.18
CA GLN A 185 -2.01 2.01 4.79
C GLN A 185 -1.38 2.17 3.40
N THR A 186 -0.83 1.10 2.81
CA THR A 186 -0.33 1.11 1.44
C THR A 186 -1.45 0.96 0.40
N GLY A 187 -2.63 0.48 0.81
CA GLY A 187 -3.72 0.09 -0.08
C GLY A 187 -3.40 -1.13 -0.96
N LEU A 188 -2.28 -1.82 -0.70
CA LEU A 188 -1.88 -3.06 -1.38
C LEU A 188 -2.27 -4.30 -0.57
N LEU A 189 -2.61 -4.15 0.72
CA LEU A 189 -3.14 -5.22 1.56
C LEU A 189 -4.66 -5.25 1.44
N ILE A 190 -5.20 -6.39 1.02
CA ILE A 190 -6.62 -6.58 0.74
C ILE A 190 -7.11 -7.79 1.52
N GLY A 191 -8.20 -7.61 2.24
CA GLY A 191 -8.89 -8.69 2.94
C GLY A 191 -9.99 -9.29 2.08
N PHE A 192 -9.99 -10.62 1.95
CA PHE A 192 -11.03 -11.38 1.29
C PHE A 192 -11.85 -12.18 2.30
N ASP A 193 -13.14 -12.33 2.04
CA ASP A 193 -14.00 -13.25 2.78
C ASP A 193 -13.66 -14.71 2.40
N VAL A 194 -13.07 -15.42 3.34
CA VAL A 194 -12.69 -16.84 3.20
C VAL A 194 -13.57 -17.79 4.00
N SER A 195 -14.72 -17.33 4.49
CA SER A 195 -15.67 -18.13 5.27
C SER A 195 -16.24 -19.31 4.47
N ASN A 196 -16.42 -19.15 3.17
CA ASN A 196 -16.84 -20.20 2.27
C ASN A 196 -15.64 -21.03 1.77
N LYS A 197 -15.66 -22.35 2.01
CA LYS A 197 -14.57 -23.26 1.63
C LYS A 197 -14.24 -23.25 0.12
N LYS A 198 -15.26 -23.11 -0.75
CA LYS A 198 -15.05 -23.07 -2.22
C LYS A 198 -14.34 -21.77 -2.60
N THR A 199 -14.73 -20.65 -1.99
CA THR A 199 -14.09 -19.34 -2.21
C THR A 199 -12.66 -19.34 -1.68
N SER A 200 -12.42 -19.83 -0.46
CA SER A 200 -11.07 -19.95 0.13
C SER A 200 -10.15 -20.77 -0.77
N ALA A 201 -10.57 -21.98 -1.18
CA ALA A 201 -9.77 -22.84 -2.05
C ALA A 201 -9.49 -22.22 -3.43
N PHE A 202 -10.43 -21.45 -3.98
CA PHE A 202 -10.21 -20.71 -5.21
C PHE A 202 -9.17 -19.60 -5.02
N ILE A 203 -9.29 -18.80 -3.96
CA ILE A 203 -8.35 -17.72 -3.65
C ILE A 203 -6.94 -18.28 -3.48
N GLU A 204 -6.75 -19.31 -2.65
CA GLU A 204 -5.45 -19.94 -2.38
C GLU A 204 -4.77 -20.48 -3.66
N ARG A 205 -5.55 -21.05 -4.58
CA ARG A 205 -5.02 -21.61 -5.82
C ARG A 205 -4.66 -20.53 -6.84
N GLU A 206 -5.52 -19.53 -7.01
CA GLU A 206 -5.46 -18.60 -8.14
C GLU A 206 -4.81 -17.26 -7.81
N CYS A 207 -4.77 -16.83 -6.54
CA CYS A 207 -4.35 -15.48 -6.15
C CYS A 207 -3.00 -15.06 -6.75
N ILE A 208 -2.03 -15.94 -6.82
CA ILE A 208 -0.70 -15.67 -7.38
C ILE A 208 -0.71 -15.34 -8.87
N ASN A 209 -1.65 -15.92 -9.63
CA ASN A 209 -1.79 -15.64 -11.06
C ASN A 209 -2.23 -14.20 -11.32
N TYR A 210 -2.72 -13.53 -10.27
CA TYR A 210 -3.15 -12.13 -10.28
C TYR A 210 -2.27 -11.23 -9.40
N GLY A 211 -1.13 -11.74 -8.93
CA GLY A 211 -0.13 -10.96 -8.21
C GLY A 211 -0.40 -10.80 -6.71
N PHE A 212 -1.29 -11.62 -6.14
CA PHE A 212 -1.58 -11.63 -4.71
C PHE A 212 -0.93 -12.82 -4.01
N VAL A 213 -0.43 -12.58 -2.80
CA VAL A 213 0.11 -13.62 -1.89
C VAL A 213 -0.58 -13.52 -0.53
N GLN A 214 -0.80 -14.65 0.14
CA GLN A 214 -1.23 -14.62 1.54
C GLN A 214 -0.16 -13.89 2.36
N ARG A 215 -0.55 -12.84 3.09
CA ARG A 215 0.44 -11.96 3.70
C ARG A 215 1.05 -12.53 4.98
N TYR A 216 0.24 -13.17 5.81
CA TYR A 216 0.64 -13.70 7.12
C TYR A 216 0.32 -15.19 7.21
N PRO A 217 1.13 -16.06 6.57
CA PRO A 217 0.98 -17.50 6.69
C PRO A 217 1.51 -18.00 8.04
N LYS A 218 0.98 -19.13 8.52
CA LYS A 218 1.25 -19.69 9.84
C LYS A 218 2.73 -19.98 10.11
N ASP A 219 3.44 -20.46 9.10
CA ASP A 219 4.86 -20.85 9.17
C ASP A 219 5.83 -19.66 9.10
N LYS A 220 5.33 -18.43 9.03
CA LYS A 220 6.14 -17.21 8.90
C LYS A 220 5.92 -16.20 10.03
N GLU A 221 5.24 -16.57 11.11
CA GLU A 221 4.98 -15.67 12.24
C GLU A 221 6.27 -15.16 12.88
N ASP A 222 7.31 -16.00 12.95
CA ASP A 222 8.62 -15.60 13.49
C ASP A 222 9.32 -14.51 12.64
N VAL A 223 9.03 -14.44 11.36
CA VAL A 223 9.58 -13.43 10.43
C VAL A 223 8.69 -12.21 10.42
N THR A 224 7.39 -12.40 10.18
CA THR A 224 6.43 -11.28 9.99
C THR A 224 6.08 -10.58 11.31
N LYS A 225 6.27 -11.24 12.46
CA LYS A 225 5.86 -10.80 13.80
C LYS A 225 4.34 -10.56 13.95
N ILE A 226 3.56 -11.04 13.00
CA ILE A 226 2.10 -10.98 12.97
C ILE A 226 1.56 -12.40 12.98
N SER A 227 0.52 -12.64 13.78
CA SER A 227 -0.15 -13.94 13.84
C SER A 227 -0.82 -14.30 12.49
N GLU A 228 -0.97 -15.61 12.24
CA GLU A 228 -1.61 -16.12 11.02
C GLU A 228 -2.91 -15.37 10.72
N ASN A 229 -3.03 -14.93 9.47
CA ASN A 229 -4.26 -14.34 8.97
C ASN A 229 -4.57 -14.85 7.57
N LYS A 230 -5.60 -15.69 7.45
CA LYS A 230 -6.02 -16.32 6.17
C LYS A 230 -6.81 -15.39 5.27
N THR A 231 -7.28 -14.25 5.79
CA THR A 231 -8.10 -13.32 5.02
C THR A 231 -7.27 -12.27 4.29
N LEU A 232 -6.05 -11.99 4.76
CA LEU A 232 -5.22 -10.89 4.26
C LEU A 232 -4.27 -11.34 3.16
N TYR A 233 -4.41 -10.69 2.01
CA TYR A 233 -3.59 -10.91 0.82
C TYR A 233 -2.89 -9.62 0.41
N ARG A 234 -1.60 -9.71 0.11
CA ARG A 234 -0.80 -8.58 -0.35
C ARG A 234 -0.62 -8.64 -1.86
N TYR A 235 -0.91 -7.55 -2.55
CA TYR A 235 -0.54 -7.38 -3.95
C TYR A 235 0.94 -7.02 -4.05
N VAL A 236 1.69 -7.82 -4.77
CA VAL A 236 3.14 -7.69 -5.00
C VAL A 236 3.49 -7.69 -6.49
N GLY A 237 2.50 -7.80 -7.38
CA GLY A 237 2.68 -8.00 -8.81
C GLY A 237 2.85 -9.49 -9.17
N ILE A 238 2.46 -9.85 -10.39
CA ILE A 238 2.34 -11.26 -10.81
C ILE A 238 3.69 -11.98 -10.74
N GLU A 239 4.75 -11.38 -11.26
CA GLU A 239 6.07 -12.03 -11.31
C GLU A 239 6.67 -12.24 -9.90
N ASN A 240 6.52 -11.24 -9.02
CA ASN A 240 6.96 -11.37 -7.63
C ASN A 240 6.15 -12.44 -6.90
N ALA A 241 4.82 -12.47 -7.06
CA ALA A 241 3.96 -13.48 -6.44
C ALA A 241 4.36 -14.90 -6.81
N LYS A 242 4.63 -15.16 -8.10
CA LYS A 242 5.11 -16.46 -8.59
C LYS A 242 6.45 -16.84 -7.96
N LYS A 243 7.41 -15.91 -7.92
CA LYS A 243 8.74 -16.15 -7.33
C LYS A 243 8.65 -16.40 -5.83
N MET A 244 7.89 -15.58 -5.10
CA MET A 244 7.66 -15.75 -3.67
C MET A 244 7.09 -17.16 -3.37
N ARG A 245 6.11 -17.61 -4.15
CA ARG A 245 5.55 -18.96 -4.01
C ARG A 245 6.59 -20.05 -4.33
N SER A 246 7.35 -19.89 -5.41
CA SER A 246 8.35 -20.90 -5.82
C SER A 246 9.48 -21.06 -4.81
N PHE A 247 9.84 -19.96 -4.10
CA PHE A 247 10.88 -19.96 -3.07
C PHE A 247 10.33 -20.19 -1.66
N ASN A 248 9.01 -20.30 -1.50
CA ASN A 248 8.34 -20.35 -0.21
C ASN A 248 8.73 -19.18 0.72
N MET A 249 8.80 -17.96 0.17
CA MET A 249 9.20 -16.75 0.87
C MET A 249 7.98 -15.89 1.21
N CYS A 250 7.95 -15.32 2.43
CA CYS A 250 7.08 -14.20 2.75
C CYS A 250 7.64 -12.88 2.19
N LEU A 251 6.92 -11.78 2.34
CA LEU A 251 7.31 -10.50 1.74
C LEU A 251 8.65 -9.99 2.30
N GLU A 252 8.91 -10.16 3.58
CA GLU A 252 10.16 -9.76 4.24
C GLU A 252 11.36 -10.49 3.62
N GLU A 253 11.27 -11.83 3.56
CA GLU A 253 12.34 -12.68 3.00
C GLU A 253 12.59 -12.36 1.52
N TYR A 254 11.51 -12.17 0.76
CA TYR A 254 11.63 -11.88 -0.66
C TYR A 254 12.17 -10.45 -0.94
N SER A 255 11.76 -9.47 -0.14
CA SER A 255 12.28 -8.10 -0.25
C SER A 255 13.77 -8.05 0.04
N GLU A 256 14.24 -8.76 1.06
CA GLU A 256 15.66 -8.90 1.38
C GLU A 256 16.41 -9.60 0.24
N TYR A 257 15.90 -10.72 -0.25
CA TYR A 257 16.47 -11.46 -1.39
C TYR A 257 16.67 -10.55 -2.61
N VAL A 258 15.65 -9.76 -2.99
CA VAL A 258 15.74 -8.84 -4.13
C VAL A 258 16.75 -7.72 -3.89
N SER A 259 16.85 -7.21 -2.66
CA SER A 259 17.83 -6.17 -2.30
C SER A 259 19.28 -6.66 -2.41
N LEU A 260 19.53 -7.92 -1.99
CA LEU A 260 20.85 -8.54 -2.09
C LEU A 260 21.27 -8.77 -3.55
N GLN A 261 20.34 -9.12 -4.43
CA GLN A 261 20.60 -9.29 -5.86
C GLN A 261 21.01 -7.98 -6.53
N LYS A 262 20.32 -6.87 -6.20
CA LYS A 262 20.67 -5.54 -6.74
C LYS A 262 22.08 -5.04 -6.35
N ASN A 263 22.57 -5.48 -5.19
CA ASN A 263 23.92 -5.09 -4.72
C ASN A 263 25.05 -5.92 -5.35
N GLN A 264 24.74 -6.94 -6.15
CA GLN A 264 25.70 -7.80 -6.83
C GLN A 264 25.85 -7.47 -8.33
N GLU A 265 24.97 -6.62 -8.87
CA GLU A 265 25.04 -6.06 -10.23
C GLU A 265 25.76 -4.70 -10.23
#